data_a78b2933b1999d2fa98c531fdcb3b38f
#
_entry.id   a78b2933b1999d2fa98c531fdcb3b38f
#
_cell.length_a   1.000
_cell.length_b   1.000
_cell.length_c   1.000
_cell.angle_alpha   90.00
_cell.angle_beta   90.00
_cell.angle_gamma   90.00
#
_symmetry.space_group_name_H-M   'P 1'
#
loop_
_entity.id
_entity.type
_entity.pdbx_description
1 polymer ?
#
loop_
_entity_poly.entity_id
_entity_poly.type
_entity_poly.pdbx_seq_one_letter_code
_entity_poly.pdbx_strand_id
1 'polypeptide(L)'
;MDFKITAPFEPDGDQPQAIEKLAEGIEKGLRTQVLLGATGTGKTYTIAQVINKVNKPTLVIAHNKTLAAQLASEFKAFFPENSVEYFVSYYDYYQPEAYIPQSDTYIEKDASINDEIDKLRHSATSALFERRDVIIVASVSCIYGLGAPQEYYDMVLSLRVGQKIDRQAILRKLVEIQYDRNDIAFQRGTFRVRGDVIEVIPAGYNEKAVRIEMFDDEVERILEVDVLTGEILAKRSHVAIFPASHYVTSRENLDRAMEDIKVELAERLEYLNSHNKLLEAQRLEPVSYPHLRAHETGRNLV
;
A
#
# COMPACT_ATOMS: atom_id res chain seq x y z
N MET A 1 -5.89 -20.59 0.63
CA MET A 1 -5.52 -21.15 1.94
C MET A 1 -6.66 -20.80 2.87
N ASP A 2 -6.93 -21.66 3.84
CA ASP A 2 -7.96 -21.41 4.84
C ASP A 2 -7.34 -20.83 6.10
N PHE A 3 -8.14 -20.12 6.87
CA PHE A 3 -7.69 -19.67 8.18
C PHE A 3 -7.51 -20.85 9.10
N LYS A 4 -6.46 -20.79 9.94
CA LYS A 4 -6.13 -21.83 10.90
C LYS A 4 -5.74 -21.17 12.22
N ILE A 5 -6.68 -21.22 13.17
CA ILE A 5 -6.46 -20.65 14.50
C ILE A 5 -5.56 -21.55 15.33
N THR A 6 -4.66 -20.92 16.07
CA THR A 6 -3.80 -21.55 17.08
C THR A 6 -4.01 -20.81 18.39
N ALA A 7 -4.51 -21.50 19.41
CA ALA A 7 -4.70 -20.95 20.75
C ALA A 7 -4.45 -22.03 21.82
N PRO A 8 -3.93 -21.64 22.99
CA PRO A 8 -3.69 -22.59 24.08
C PRO A 8 -4.95 -22.91 24.91
N PHE A 9 -6.12 -22.39 24.51
CA PHE A 9 -7.39 -22.52 25.21
C PHE A 9 -8.55 -22.69 24.21
N GLU A 10 -9.64 -23.27 24.69
CA GLU A 10 -10.90 -23.45 23.95
C GLU A 10 -11.90 -22.35 24.32
N PRO A 11 -12.91 -22.07 23.45
CA PRO A 11 -14.00 -21.14 23.79
C PRO A 11 -14.77 -21.61 25.03
N ASP A 12 -15.00 -20.70 25.98
CA ASP A 12 -15.67 -20.99 27.24
C ASP A 12 -16.77 -19.98 27.56
N GLY A 13 -17.64 -20.31 28.52
CA GLY A 13 -18.77 -19.47 28.93
C GLY A 13 -19.74 -19.17 27.80
N ASP A 14 -20.00 -17.89 27.53
CA ASP A 14 -20.91 -17.45 26.47
C ASP A 14 -20.26 -17.38 25.08
N GLN A 15 -18.94 -17.58 24.98
CA GLN A 15 -18.20 -17.47 23.73
C GLN A 15 -18.68 -18.44 22.65
N PRO A 16 -18.90 -19.76 22.91
CA PRO A 16 -19.39 -20.69 21.90
C PRO A 16 -20.70 -20.22 21.24
N GLN A 17 -21.67 -19.76 22.07
CA GLN A 17 -22.94 -19.27 21.57
C GLN A 17 -22.78 -17.97 20.75
N ALA A 18 -21.89 -17.07 21.17
CA ALA A 18 -21.62 -15.83 20.44
C ALA A 18 -20.95 -16.12 19.08
N ILE A 19 -20.00 -17.04 19.01
CA ILE A 19 -19.33 -17.47 17.78
C ILE A 19 -20.35 -18.01 16.78
N GLU A 20 -21.23 -18.92 17.22
CA GLU A 20 -22.26 -19.51 16.35
C GLU A 20 -23.20 -18.45 15.79
N LYS A 21 -23.77 -17.58 16.65
CA LYS A 21 -24.70 -16.53 16.23
C LYS A 21 -24.06 -15.52 15.26
N LEU A 22 -22.81 -15.11 15.53
CA LEU A 22 -22.12 -14.17 14.66
C LEU A 22 -21.82 -14.81 13.30
N ALA A 23 -21.34 -16.04 13.26
CA ALA A 23 -21.06 -16.77 12.03
C ALA A 23 -22.32 -16.97 11.20
N GLU A 24 -23.41 -17.47 11.81
CA GLU A 24 -24.71 -17.62 11.15
C GLU A 24 -25.23 -16.27 10.61
N GLY A 25 -25.07 -15.19 11.35
CA GLY A 25 -25.48 -13.86 10.91
C GLY A 25 -24.74 -13.41 9.66
N ILE A 26 -23.42 -13.68 9.57
CA ILE A 26 -22.62 -13.40 8.37
C ILE A 26 -23.08 -14.27 7.19
N GLU A 27 -23.34 -15.54 7.41
CA GLU A 27 -23.84 -16.46 6.36
C GLU A 27 -25.23 -16.06 5.84
N LYS A 28 -26.09 -15.59 6.73
CA LYS A 28 -27.43 -15.04 6.39
C LYS A 28 -27.37 -13.66 5.74
N GLY A 29 -26.20 -13.05 5.63
CA GLY A 29 -26.00 -11.74 5.01
C GLY A 29 -26.45 -10.56 5.88
N LEU A 30 -26.50 -10.71 7.21
CA LEU A 30 -26.80 -9.60 8.10
C LEU A 30 -25.74 -8.49 7.95
N ARG A 31 -26.21 -7.25 7.71
CA ARG A 31 -25.32 -6.11 7.46
C ARG A 31 -24.57 -5.65 8.72
N THR A 32 -25.15 -5.85 9.89
CA THR A 32 -24.62 -5.37 11.16
C THR A 32 -24.94 -6.36 12.27
N GLN A 33 -23.95 -6.63 13.09
CA GLN A 33 -24.05 -7.42 14.31
C GLN A 33 -23.24 -6.72 15.41
N VAL A 34 -23.63 -6.87 16.67
CA VAL A 34 -22.93 -6.26 17.80
C VAL A 34 -22.55 -7.35 18.80
N LEU A 35 -21.25 -7.44 19.10
CA LEU A 35 -20.73 -8.27 20.20
C LEU A 35 -20.51 -7.37 21.43
N LEU A 36 -21.36 -7.53 22.42
CA LEU A 36 -21.27 -6.81 23.69
C LEU A 36 -20.56 -7.69 24.73
N GLY A 37 -19.57 -7.14 25.39
CA GLY A 37 -18.83 -7.85 26.46
C GLY A 37 -17.94 -6.88 27.24
N ALA A 38 -17.75 -7.16 28.52
CA ALA A 38 -16.84 -6.40 29.38
C ALA A 38 -15.38 -6.53 28.91
N THR A 39 -14.51 -5.68 29.45
CA THR A 39 -13.06 -5.81 29.21
C THR A 39 -12.56 -7.15 29.79
N GLY A 40 -11.68 -7.84 29.06
CA GLY A 40 -11.12 -9.11 29.51
C GLY A 40 -11.98 -10.35 29.25
N THR A 41 -13.16 -10.23 28.63
CA THR A 41 -14.04 -11.39 28.31
C THR A 41 -13.65 -12.15 27.05
N GLY A 42 -12.49 -11.87 26.45
CA GLY A 42 -12.00 -12.58 25.28
C GLY A 42 -12.72 -12.22 23.97
N LYS A 43 -13.21 -10.97 23.82
CA LYS A 43 -13.87 -10.53 22.56
C LYS A 43 -13.00 -10.72 21.33
N THR A 44 -11.70 -10.40 21.39
CA THR A 44 -10.76 -10.59 20.28
C THR A 44 -10.67 -12.07 19.89
N TYR A 45 -10.58 -12.96 20.86
CA TYR A 45 -10.57 -14.40 20.62
C TYR A 45 -11.88 -14.90 20.03
N THR A 46 -13.03 -14.41 20.53
CA THR A 46 -14.35 -14.71 19.96
C THR A 46 -14.41 -14.34 18.48
N ILE A 47 -13.94 -13.14 18.13
CA ILE A 47 -13.89 -12.69 16.72
C ILE A 47 -12.88 -13.52 15.91
N ALA A 48 -11.73 -13.89 16.46
CA ALA A 48 -10.78 -14.79 15.81
C ALA A 48 -11.44 -16.16 15.45
N GLN A 49 -12.21 -16.72 16.35
CA GLN A 49 -12.97 -17.96 16.10
C GLN A 49 -14.04 -17.78 15.01
N VAL A 50 -14.72 -16.61 14.97
CA VAL A 50 -15.67 -16.29 13.90
C VAL A 50 -14.95 -16.20 12.55
N ILE A 51 -13.79 -15.52 12.48
CA ILE A 51 -12.98 -15.42 11.25
C ILE A 51 -12.57 -16.81 10.76
N ASN A 52 -12.06 -17.64 11.66
CA ASN A 52 -11.68 -19.03 11.35
C ASN A 52 -12.86 -19.83 10.78
N LYS A 53 -14.05 -19.68 11.37
CA LYS A 53 -15.26 -20.41 10.96
C LYS A 53 -15.82 -19.94 9.63
N VAL A 54 -15.87 -18.61 9.41
CA VAL A 54 -16.46 -18.01 8.21
C VAL A 54 -15.48 -18.05 7.02
N ASN A 55 -14.17 -18.08 7.28
CA ASN A 55 -13.11 -18.20 6.28
C ASN A 55 -13.16 -17.15 5.17
N LYS A 56 -13.32 -15.87 5.55
CA LYS A 56 -13.36 -14.74 4.60
C LYS A 56 -12.27 -13.72 4.93
N PRO A 57 -11.67 -13.05 3.92
CA PRO A 57 -10.81 -11.90 4.17
C PRO A 57 -11.49 -10.90 5.09
N THR A 58 -10.76 -10.41 6.08
CA THR A 58 -11.32 -9.60 7.17
C THR A 58 -10.56 -8.30 7.35
N LEU A 59 -11.31 -7.20 7.48
CA LEU A 59 -10.79 -5.89 7.86
C LEU A 59 -11.22 -5.55 9.28
N VAL A 60 -10.25 -5.31 10.15
CA VAL A 60 -10.45 -4.87 11.54
C VAL A 60 -10.05 -3.41 11.64
N ILE A 61 -11.00 -2.53 12.00
CA ILE A 61 -10.74 -1.09 12.12
C ILE A 61 -10.68 -0.71 13.59
N ALA A 62 -9.56 -0.11 14.01
CA ALA A 62 -9.35 0.43 15.34
C ALA A 62 -9.32 1.97 15.29
N HIS A 63 -9.73 2.63 16.37
CA HIS A 63 -9.81 4.09 16.42
C HIS A 63 -8.46 4.80 16.53
N ASN A 64 -7.37 4.09 16.86
CA ASN A 64 -6.03 4.66 16.91
C ASN A 64 -4.93 3.62 16.55
N LYS A 65 -3.68 4.09 16.32
CA LYS A 65 -2.55 3.25 15.97
C LYS A 65 -2.19 2.25 17.07
N THR A 66 -2.26 2.64 18.34
CA THR A 66 -1.88 1.78 19.48
C THR A 66 -2.78 0.57 19.61
N LEU A 67 -4.11 0.79 19.56
CA LEU A 67 -5.07 -0.32 19.60
C LEU A 67 -4.95 -1.20 18.33
N ALA A 68 -4.74 -0.59 17.16
CA ALA A 68 -4.50 -1.36 15.95
C ALA A 68 -3.27 -2.26 16.08
N ALA A 69 -2.17 -1.76 16.66
CA ALA A 69 -0.95 -2.55 16.88
C ALA A 69 -1.18 -3.72 17.86
N GLN A 70 -1.91 -3.45 18.96
CA GLN A 70 -2.29 -4.50 19.92
C GLN A 70 -3.12 -5.59 19.24
N LEU A 71 -4.19 -5.22 18.53
CA LEU A 71 -5.05 -6.18 17.82
C LEU A 71 -4.29 -6.96 16.74
N ALA A 72 -3.41 -6.30 15.98
CA ALA A 72 -2.58 -6.97 14.99
C ALA A 72 -1.67 -8.03 15.65
N SER A 73 -1.08 -7.72 16.80
CA SER A 73 -0.27 -8.67 17.56
C SER A 73 -1.09 -9.85 18.08
N GLU A 74 -2.29 -9.59 18.63
CA GLU A 74 -3.20 -10.64 19.10
C GLU A 74 -3.65 -11.55 17.95
N PHE A 75 -4.10 -11.00 16.82
CA PHE A 75 -4.50 -11.81 15.66
C PHE A 75 -3.33 -12.58 15.08
N LYS A 76 -2.12 -12.00 15.03
CA LYS A 76 -0.93 -12.70 14.55
C LYS A 76 -0.56 -13.89 15.44
N ALA A 77 -0.77 -13.80 16.76
CA ALA A 77 -0.61 -14.91 17.68
C ALA A 77 -1.66 -16.01 17.45
N PHE A 78 -2.91 -15.64 17.13
CA PHE A 78 -3.96 -16.61 16.81
C PHE A 78 -3.84 -17.23 15.41
N PHE A 79 -3.25 -16.53 14.46
CA PHE A 79 -3.12 -16.95 13.06
C PHE A 79 -1.68 -16.91 12.55
N PRO A 80 -0.76 -17.70 13.14
CA PRO A 80 0.67 -17.64 12.80
C PRO A 80 0.99 -18.07 11.36
N GLU A 81 0.14 -18.89 10.74
CA GLU A 81 0.31 -19.41 9.37
C GLU A 81 -0.41 -18.55 8.31
N ASN A 82 -1.28 -17.60 8.74
CA ASN A 82 -2.08 -16.76 7.84
C ASN A 82 -1.50 -15.34 7.74
N SER A 83 -1.96 -14.58 6.78
CA SER A 83 -1.51 -13.21 6.59
C SER A 83 -2.26 -12.26 7.53
N VAL A 84 -1.58 -11.77 8.56
CA VAL A 84 -2.10 -10.73 9.46
C VAL A 84 -1.28 -9.47 9.24
N GLU A 85 -1.92 -8.48 8.64
CA GLU A 85 -1.29 -7.27 8.15
C GLU A 85 -1.68 -6.04 8.97
N TYR A 86 -0.78 -5.06 9.05
CA TYR A 86 -0.96 -3.83 9.79
C TYR A 86 -1.02 -2.63 8.85
N PHE A 87 -2.12 -1.85 8.91
CA PHE A 87 -2.36 -0.76 7.98
C PHE A 87 -2.79 0.52 8.71
N VAL A 88 -1.83 1.39 9.02
CA VAL A 88 -2.08 2.67 9.72
C VAL A 88 -1.41 3.82 8.96
N SER A 89 -1.61 5.06 9.40
CA SER A 89 -0.92 6.21 8.83
C SER A 89 0.60 6.07 8.98
N TYR A 90 1.33 6.24 7.89
CA TYR A 90 2.80 6.21 7.87
C TYR A 90 3.45 7.53 8.32
N TYR A 91 2.66 8.59 8.54
CA TYR A 91 3.19 9.84 9.07
C TYR A 91 3.42 9.71 10.59
N ASP A 92 4.66 9.97 11.02
CA ASP A 92 4.97 10.22 12.44
C ASP A 92 4.67 11.66 12.81
N TYR A 93 4.88 12.57 11.87
CA TYR A 93 4.55 13.98 11.96
C TYR A 93 4.02 14.49 10.61
N TYR A 94 3.02 15.37 10.65
CA TYR A 94 2.47 16.01 9.46
C TYR A 94 1.97 17.41 9.78
N GLN A 95 2.55 18.39 9.11
CA GLN A 95 2.08 19.79 9.09
C GLN A 95 1.76 20.15 7.63
N PRO A 96 0.50 20.48 7.32
CA PRO A 96 0.15 20.95 5.98
C PRO A 96 0.73 22.33 5.71
N GLU A 97 0.96 22.62 4.45
CA GLU A 97 1.28 23.97 4.00
C GLU A 97 0.11 24.92 4.27
N ALA A 98 0.43 26.16 4.63
CA ALA A 98 -0.54 27.23 4.82
C ALA A 98 0.04 28.57 4.39
N TYR A 99 -0.82 29.44 3.83
CA TYR A 99 -0.47 30.82 3.52
C TYR A 99 -1.36 31.77 4.31
N ILE A 100 -0.73 32.70 5.03
CA ILE A 100 -1.42 33.72 5.84
C ILE A 100 -1.27 35.07 5.12
N PRO A 101 -2.29 35.53 4.37
CA PRO A 101 -2.20 36.75 3.54
C PRO A 101 -1.91 38.01 4.35
N GLN A 102 -2.41 38.11 5.59
CA GLN A 102 -2.26 39.30 6.44
C GLN A 102 -0.81 39.60 6.80
N SER A 103 0.02 38.58 6.91
CA SER A 103 1.45 38.70 7.26
C SER A 103 2.39 38.31 6.13
N ASP A 104 1.86 38.00 4.93
CA ASP A 104 2.61 37.44 3.78
C ASP A 104 3.50 36.26 4.23
N THR A 105 2.98 35.41 5.11
CA THR A 105 3.73 34.30 5.68
C THR A 105 3.31 33.00 5.00
N TYR A 106 4.27 32.30 4.42
CA TYR A 106 4.09 30.95 3.91
C TYR A 106 4.68 29.94 4.92
N ILE A 107 3.84 29.01 5.36
CA ILE A 107 4.24 27.89 6.20
C ILE A 107 4.43 26.70 5.26
N GLU A 108 5.65 26.21 5.17
CA GLU A 108 5.97 25.06 4.32
C GLU A 108 5.37 23.77 4.89
N LYS A 109 5.03 22.84 3.99
CA LYS A 109 4.67 21.49 4.37
C LYS A 109 5.85 20.82 5.07
N ASP A 110 5.60 20.25 6.25
CA ASP A 110 6.58 19.43 6.97
C ASP A 110 5.97 18.07 7.31
N ALA A 111 6.67 16.99 6.97
CA ALA A 111 6.17 15.64 7.20
C ALA A 111 7.34 14.67 7.42
N SER A 112 7.19 13.82 8.42
CA SER A 112 8.09 12.70 8.68
C SER A 112 7.38 11.39 8.39
N ILE A 113 7.92 10.62 7.45
CA ILE A 113 7.40 9.31 7.03
C ILE A 113 8.18 8.22 7.78
N ASN A 114 7.44 7.26 8.29
CA ASN A 114 7.98 6.05 8.90
C ASN A 114 8.07 4.94 7.84
N ASP A 115 9.28 4.63 7.41
CA ASP A 115 9.54 3.64 6.34
C ASP A 115 9.08 2.22 6.70
N GLU A 116 9.16 1.84 7.99
CA GLU A 116 8.68 0.53 8.42
C GLU A 116 7.16 0.41 8.33
N ILE A 117 6.44 1.47 8.72
CA ILE A 117 4.98 1.50 8.58
C ILE A 117 4.59 1.54 7.10
N ASP A 118 5.31 2.28 6.28
CA ASP A 118 5.05 2.32 4.83
C ASP A 118 5.25 0.93 4.19
N LYS A 119 6.31 0.22 4.54
CA LYS A 119 6.54 -1.16 4.13
C LYS A 119 5.36 -2.08 4.52
N LEU A 120 4.89 -1.99 5.78
CA LEU A 120 3.75 -2.80 6.25
C LEU A 120 2.47 -2.48 5.48
N ARG A 121 2.25 -1.23 5.08
CA ARG A 121 1.12 -0.84 4.23
C ARG A 121 1.20 -1.48 2.84
N HIS A 122 2.38 -1.50 2.22
CA HIS A 122 2.59 -2.19 0.94
C HIS A 122 2.42 -3.69 1.06
N SER A 123 2.91 -4.31 2.15
CA SER A 123 2.65 -5.72 2.45
C SER A 123 1.16 -6.03 2.55
N ALA A 124 0.40 -5.21 3.29
CA ALA A 124 -1.03 -5.37 3.44
C ALA A 124 -1.79 -5.29 2.10
N THR A 125 -1.40 -4.34 1.25
CA THR A 125 -2.05 -4.16 -0.05
C THR A 125 -1.75 -5.33 -0.99
N SER A 126 -0.49 -5.77 -1.10
CA SER A 126 -0.13 -6.92 -1.93
C SER A 126 -0.78 -8.22 -1.44
N ALA A 127 -0.84 -8.44 -0.12
CA ALA A 127 -1.47 -9.60 0.47
C ALA A 127 -2.95 -9.76 0.06
N LEU A 128 -3.70 -8.65 -0.05
CA LEU A 128 -5.10 -8.68 -0.49
C LEU A 128 -5.28 -9.20 -1.93
N PHE A 129 -4.31 -8.97 -2.79
CA PHE A 129 -4.36 -9.46 -4.18
C PHE A 129 -3.84 -10.88 -4.33
N GLU A 130 -2.91 -11.29 -3.47
CA GLU A 130 -2.23 -12.59 -3.58
C GLU A 130 -2.89 -13.71 -2.77
N ARG A 131 -3.59 -13.36 -1.67
CA ARG A 131 -4.10 -14.32 -0.69
C ARG A 131 -5.59 -14.12 -0.41
N ARG A 132 -6.23 -15.17 0.11
CA ARG A 132 -7.62 -15.14 0.58
C ARG A 132 -7.72 -15.20 2.11
N ASP A 133 -6.69 -15.69 2.76
CA ASP A 133 -6.57 -15.83 4.20
C ASP A 133 -5.87 -14.62 4.83
N VAL A 134 -6.44 -13.43 4.61
CA VAL A 134 -5.87 -12.14 5.03
C VAL A 134 -6.73 -11.48 6.08
N ILE A 135 -6.10 -11.06 7.18
CA ILE A 135 -6.67 -10.15 8.18
C ILE A 135 -5.88 -8.85 8.14
N ILE A 136 -6.54 -7.75 7.80
CA ILE A 136 -5.93 -6.41 7.88
C ILE A 136 -6.43 -5.71 9.13
N VAL A 137 -5.51 -5.32 10.00
CA VAL A 137 -5.81 -4.49 11.16
C VAL A 137 -5.39 -3.06 10.85
N ALA A 138 -6.37 -2.17 10.78
CA ALA A 138 -6.19 -0.81 10.29
C ALA A 138 -6.66 0.25 11.27
N SER A 139 -6.15 1.47 11.13
CA SER A 139 -6.74 2.67 11.69
C SER A 139 -7.66 3.35 10.66
N VAL A 140 -8.27 4.47 11.01
CA VAL A 140 -9.10 5.29 10.12
C VAL A 140 -8.38 5.70 8.82
N SER A 141 -7.06 5.67 8.79
CA SER A 141 -6.26 5.99 7.59
C SER A 141 -6.48 5.03 6.40
N CYS A 142 -7.11 3.88 6.62
CA CYS A 142 -7.47 2.94 5.53
C CYS A 142 -8.58 3.47 4.61
N ILE A 143 -9.32 4.50 5.00
CA ILE A 143 -10.39 5.11 4.18
C ILE A 143 -9.93 6.35 3.40
N TYR A 144 -8.67 6.78 3.58
CA TYR A 144 -8.13 7.96 2.92
C TYR A 144 -6.88 7.63 2.11
N GLY A 145 -6.70 8.32 0.98
CA GLY A 145 -5.46 8.35 0.23
C GLY A 145 -5.09 7.03 -0.47
N LEU A 146 -6.06 6.19 -0.77
CA LEU A 146 -5.87 5.03 -1.64
C LEU A 146 -6.55 5.32 -2.97
N GLY A 147 -5.86 5.04 -4.08
CA GLY A 147 -6.41 5.10 -5.43
C GLY A 147 -7.46 4.02 -5.68
N ALA A 148 -8.00 3.98 -6.91
CA ALA A 148 -8.91 2.92 -7.32
C ALA A 148 -8.19 1.56 -7.30
N PRO A 149 -8.76 0.51 -6.66
CA PRO A 149 -8.12 -0.81 -6.59
C PRO A 149 -7.80 -1.41 -7.95
N GLN A 150 -8.65 -1.14 -8.95
CA GLN A 150 -8.45 -1.62 -10.31
C GLN A 150 -7.22 -0.98 -10.96
N GLU A 151 -7.04 0.34 -10.84
CA GLU A 151 -5.85 1.03 -11.37
C GLU A 151 -4.56 0.49 -10.74
N TYR A 152 -4.57 0.26 -9.42
CA TYR A 152 -3.42 -0.33 -8.74
C TYR A 152 -3.11 -1.75 -9.25
N TYR A 153 -4.13 -2.56 -9.48
CA TYR A 153 -3.97 -3.92 -10.02
C TYR A 153 -3.48 -3.92 -11.47
N ASP A 154 -3.98 -3.04 -12.31
CA ASP A 154 -3.58 -2.92 -13.73
C ASP A 154 -2.12 -2.46 -13.89
N MET A 155 -1.56 -1.85 -12.84
CA MET A 155 -0.16 -1.43 -12.78
C MET A 155 0.80 -2.56 -12.35
N VAL A 156 0.32 -3.72 -11.92
CA VAL A 156 1.16 -4.84 -11.46
C VAL A 156 2.01 -5.38 -12.61
N LEU A 157 3.31 -5.55 -12.39
CA LEU A 157 4.20 -6.28 -13.27
C LEU A 157 4.14 -7.79 -12.94
N SER A 158 3.47 -8.54 -13.80
CA SER A 158 3.33 -10.00 -13.67
C SER A 158 4.26 -10.72 -14.64
N LEU A 159 5.14 -11.58 -14.14
CA LEU A 159 6.10 -12.34 -14.94
C LEU A 159 6.01 -13.83 -14.65
N ARG A 160 6.21 -14.65 -15.67
CA ARG A 160 6.24 -16.11 -15.57
C ARG A 160 7.47 -16.67 -16.24
N VAL A 161 7.99 -17.75 -15.71
CA VAL A 161 9.07 -18.52 -16.37
C VAL A 161 8.58 -19.01 -17.73
N GLY A 162 9.42 -18.85 -18.77
CA GLY A 162 9.09 -19.15 -20.16
C GLY A 162 8.31 -18.04 -20.89
N GLN A 163 8.02 -16.93 -20.22
CA GLN A 163 7.34 -15.79 -20.86
C GLN A 163 8.31 -15.05 -21.77
N LYS A 164 7.88 -14.81 -23.02
CA LYS A 164 8.61 -13.95 -23.97
C LYS A 164 8.24 -12.49 -23.73
N ILE A 165 9.21 -11.69 -23.38
CA ILE A 165 9.06 -10.27 -23.09
C ILE A 165 10.42 -9.56 -23.23
N ASP A 166 10.43 -8.42 -23.92
CA ASP A 166 11.65 -7.61 -24.02
C ASP A 166 12.09 -7.10 -22.65
N ARG A 167 13.38 -7.24 -22.35
CA ARG A 167 13.99 -6.73 -21.11
C ARG A 167 13.69 -5.25 -20.90
N GLN A 168 13.74 -4.42 -21.93
CA GLN A 168 13.45 -2.99 -21.84
C GLN A 168 11.99 -2.71 -21.47
N ALA A 169 11.07 -3.60 -21.89
CA ALA A 169 9.68 -3.49 -21.48
C ALA A 169 9.50 -3.73 -19.97
N ILE A 170 10.25 -4.69 -19.40
CA ILE A 170 10.27 -4.92 -17.94
C ILE A 170 10.80 -3.68 -17.22
N LEU A 171 11.95 -3.12 -17.66
CA LEU A 171 12.56 -1.95 -17.03
C LEU A 171 11.65 -0.73 -17.10
N ARG A 172 11.03 -0.46 -18.26
CA ARG A 172 10.05 0.63 -18.40
C ARG A 172 8.85 0.43 -17.48
N LYS A 173 8.34 -0.80 -17.35
CA LYS A 173 7.23 -1.09 -16.45
C LYS A 173 7.62 -0.88 -14.99
N LEU A 174 8.82 -1.25 -14.56
CA LEU A 174 9.31 -0.99 -13.20
C LEU A 174 9.34 0.52 -12.89
N VAL A 175 9.83 1.35 -13.82
CA VAL A 175 9.83 2.81 -13.65
C VAL A 175 8.39 3.36 -13.65
N GLU A 176 7.51 2.86 -14.51
CA GLU A 176 6.09 3.24 -14.55
C GLU A 176 5.40 2.99 -13.22
N ILE A 177 5.71 1.87 -12.55
CA ILE A 177 5.17 1.51 -11.25
C ILE A 177 5.99 2.06 -10.08
N GLN A 178 6.80 3.11 -10.33
CA GLN A 178 7.51 3.94 -9.35
C GLN A 178 8.69 3.25 -8.65
N TYR A 179 9.35 2.27 -9.29
CA TYR A 179 10.64 1.77 -8.82
C TYR A 179 11.79 2.62 -9.36
N ASP A 180 12.71 2.97 -8.50
CA ASP A 180 13.93 3.68 -8.90
C ASP A 180 15.04 2.70 -9.29
N ARG A 181 15.76 3.00 -10.38
CA ARG A 181 16.96 2.26 -10.71
C ARG A 181 18.11 2.69 -9.82
N ASN A 182 18.66 1.77 -9.05
CA ASN A 182 19.82 2.03 -8.21
C ASN A 182 20.75 0.82 -8.16
N ASP A 183 21.83 0.88 -8.92
CA ASP A 183 22.79 -0.21 -9.00
C ASP A 183 23.78 -0.23 -7.81
N ILE A 184 23.83 0.85 -6.99
CA ILE A 184 24.76 1.01 -5.87
C ILE A 184 24.03 0.80 -4.53
N ALA A 185 23.01 1.62 -4.23
CA ALA A 185 22.21 1.53 -3.02
C ALA A 185 20.95 0.71 -3.29
N PHE A 186 21.08 -0.62 -3.22
CA PHE A 186 19.99 -1.55 -3.49
C PHE A 186 19.13 -1.70 -2.23
N GLN A 187 17.97 -1.07 -2.23
CA GLN A 187 17.05 -1.00 -1.09
C GLN A 187 15.59 -1.16 -1.53
N ARG A 188 14.67 -1.16 -0.60
CA ARG A 188 13.22 -1.24 -0.84
C ARG A 188 12.75 -0.24 -1.90
N GLY A 189 11.91 -0.68 -2.83
CA GLY A 189 11.40 0.17 -3.90
C GLY A 189 12.43 0.50 -5.00
N THR A 190 13.56 -0.21 -5.04
CA THR A 190 14.54 -0.05 -6.10
C THR A 190 14.74 -1.33 -6.91
N PHE A 191 15.27 -1.17 -8.12
CA PHE A 191 15.76 -2.27 -8.93
C PHE A 191 17.17 -1.99 -9.43
N ARG A 192 17.91 -3.05 -9.73
CA ARG A 192 19.22 -2.99 -10.38
C ARG A 192 19.32 -3.97 -11.54
N VAL A 193 20.22 -3.68 -12.46
CA VAL A 193 20.39 -4.48 -13.68
C VAL A 193 21.87 -4.83 -13.86
N ARG A 194 22.17 -6.12 -14.03
CA ARG A 194 23.51 -6.62 -14.30
C ARG A 194 23.47 -7.63 -15.43
N GLY A 195 23.79 -7.18 -16.66
CA GLY A 195 23.66 -8.01 -17.85
C GLY A 195 22.20 -8.42 -18.09
N ASP A 196 21.94 -9.70 -18.12
CA ASP A 196 20.60 -10.27 -18.35
C ASP A 196 19.85 -10.58 -17.04
N VAL A 197 20.36 -10.06 -15.91
CA VAL A 197 19.75 -10.22 -14.59
C VAL A 197 19.15 -8.91 -14.12
N ILE A 198 17.88 -8.95 -13.77
CA ILE A 198 17.15 -7.85 -13.14
C ILE A 198 16.84 -8.26 -11.69
N GLU A 199 17.20 -7.44 -10.73
CA GLU A 199 16.87 -7.66 -9.31
C GLU A 199 16.02 -6.51 -8.81
N VAL A 200 14.94 -6.83 -8.10
CA VAL A 200 13.97 -5.87 -7.56
C VAL A 200 13.75 -6.16 -6.09
N ILE A 201 13.81 -5.14 -5.22
CA ILE A 201 13.31 -5.27 -3.84
C ILE A 201 11.89 -4.70 -3.81
N PRO A 202 10.85 -5.55 -3.74
CA PRO A 202 9.46 -5.10 -3.67
C PRO A 202 9.21 -4.17 -2.49
N ALA A 203 8.27 -3.23 -2.65
CA ALA A 203 7.98 -2.20 -1.65
C ALA A 203 7.53 -2.76 -0.28
N GLY A 204 6.99 -3.99 -0.23
CA GLY A 204 6.60 -4.68 1.00
C GLY A 204 7.73 -5.47 1.69
N TYR A 205 8.97 -5.49 1.15
CA TYR A 205 10.08 -6.27 1.67
C TYR A 205 11.34 -5.41 1.90
N ASN A 206 12.21 -5.83 2.84
CA ASN A 206 13.54 -5.23 3.04
C ASN A 206 14.66 -6.25 2.82
N GLU A 207 14.43 -7.52 3.18
CA GLU A 207 15.47 -8.55 3.27
C GLU A 207 15.49 -9.47 2.06
N LYS A 208 14.45 -9.40 1.22
CA LYS A 208 14.28 -10.29 0.07
C LYS A 208 14.18 -9.50 -1.21
N ALA A 209 14.89 -9.97 -2.24
CA ALA A 209 14.76 -9.46 -3.59
C ALA A 209 14.21 -10.54 -4.53
N VAL A 210 13.53 -10.10 -5.56
CA VAL A 210 13.16 -10.92 -6.70
C VAL A 210 14.25 -10.77 -7.74
N ARG A 211 14.90 -11.87 -8.11
CA ARG A 211 15.88 -11.97 -9.20
C ARG A 211 15.22 -12.61 -10.41
N ILE A 212 15.21 -11.89 -11.52
CA ILE A 212 14.68 -12.30 -12.81
C ILE A 212 15.87 -12.49 -13.74
N GLU A 213 16.09 -13.71 -14.18
CA GLU A 213 17.16 -14.06 -15.12
C GLU A 213 16.55 -14.23 -16.50
N MET A 214 17.08 -13.47 -17.46
CA MET A 214 16.63 -13.46 -18.85
C MET A 214 17.60 -14.26 -19.71
N PHE A 215 17.07 -14.90 -20.73
CA PHE A 215 17.86 -15.42 -21.85
C PHE A 215 17.24 -14.89 -23.14
N ASP A 216 17.93 -13.96 -23.79
CA ASP A 216 17.44 -13.19 -24.92
C ASP A 216 16.13 -12.45 -24.58
N ASP A 217 15.01 -12.78 -25.17
CA ASP A 217 13.69 -12.22 -24.93
C ASP A 217 12.79 -13.10 -24.01
N GLU A 218 13.36 -14.08 -23.32
CA GLU A 218 12.60 -15.03 -22.47
C GLU A 218 13.02 -14.95 -21.01
N VAL A 219 12.04 -15.02 -20.11
CA VAL A 219 12.26 -15.14 -18.66
C VAL A 219 12.68 -16.60 -18.36
N GLU A 220 13.98 -16.84 -18.16
CA GLU A 220 14.50 -18.18 -17.90
C GLU A 220 14.22 -18.66 -16.47
N ARG A 221 14.45 -17.79 -15.50
CA ARG A 221 14.28 -18.12 -14.07
C ARG A 221 13.78 -16.92 -13.25
N ILE A 222 12.99 -17.23 -12.23
CA ILE A 222 12.56 -16.27 -11.22
C ILE A 222 12.93 -16.84 -9.85
N LEU A 223 13.71 -16.09 -9.07
CA LEU A 223 14.27 -16.51 -7.79
C LEU A 223 13.95 -15.48 -6.71
N GLU A 224 13.66 -15.95 -5.50
CA GLU A 224 13.75 -15.12 -4.30
C GLU A 224 15.15 -15.27 -3.73
N VAL A 225 15.79 -14.13 -3.45
CA VAL A 225 17.15 -14.10 -2.93
C VAL A 225 17.23 -13.22 -1.68
N ASP A 226 18.08 -13.61 -0.75
CA ASP A 226 18.44 -12.74 0.37
C ASP A 226 19.27 -11.57 -0.13
N VAL A 227 18.92 -10.34 0.27
CA VAL A 227 19.54 -9.11 -0.23
C VAL A 227 21.01 -8.98 0.21
N LEU A 228 21.33 -9.44 1.43
CA LEU A 228 22.67 -9.30 2.02
C LEU A 228 23.62 -10.39 1.55
N THR A 229 23.17 -11.64 1.56
CA THR A 229 24.01 -12.80 1.25
C THR A 229 23.96 -13.21 -0.22
N GLY A 230 22.89 -12.84 -0.93
CA GLY A 230 22.61 -13.30 -2.29
C GLY A 230 22.17 -14.76 -2.39
N GLU A 231 21.91 -15.42 -1.24
CA GLU A 231 21.47 -16.80 -1.17
C GLU A 231 20.08 -16.96 -1.79
N ILE A 232 19.89 -18.06 -2.53
CA ILE A 232 18.60 -18.39 -3.14
C ILE A 232 17.68 -18.97 -2.07
N LEU A 233 16.65 -18.22 -1.70
CA LEU A 233 15.64 -18.62 -0.71
C LEU A 233 14.56 -19.51 -1.33
N ALA A 234 14.13 -19.19 -2.56
CA ALA A 234 13.11 -19.97 -3.26
C ALA A 234 13.22 -19.80 -4.79
N LYS A 235 12.75 -20.81 -5.52
CA LYS A 235 12.48 -20.73 -6.96
C LYS A 235 10.98 -20.51 -7.16
N ARG A 236 10.63 -19.59 -8.07
CA ARG A 236 9.24 -19.26 -8.39
C ARG A 236 8.96 -19.53 -9.86
N SER A 237 7.78 -20.03 -10.17
CA SER A 237 7.30 -20.12 -11.55
C SER A 237 6.64 -18.82 -12.03
N HIS A 238 6.25 -17.97 -11.10
CA HIS A 238 5.56 -16.70 -11.33
C HIS A 238 5.90 -15.72 -10.22
N VAL A 239 5.91 -14.42 -10.57
CA VAL A 239 5.98 -13.31 -9.61
C VAL A 239 5.02 -12.19 -10.03
N ALA A 240 4.43 -11.52 -9.04
CA ALA A 240 3.71 -10.27 -9.19
C ALA A 240 4.47 -9.18 -8.43
N ILE A 241 4.93 -8.14 -9.13
CA ILE A 241 5.60 -6.98 -8.52
C ILE A 241 4.59 -5.84 -8.51
N PHE A 242 4.17 -5.47 -7.31
CA PHE A 242 3.20 -4.39 -7.09
C PHE A 242 3.88 -3.03 -7.11
N PRO A 243 3.16 -1.94 -7.39
CA PRO A 243 3.72 -0.59 -7.40
C PRO A 243 4.46 -0.22 -6.11
N ALA A 244 5.55 0.54 -6.23
CA ALA A 244 6.32 1.02 -5.09
C ALA A 244 5.64 2.19 -4.34
N SER A 245 4.52 2.69 -4.85
CA SER A 245 3.69 3.72 -4.23
C SER A 245 2.21 3.34 -4.31
N HIS A 246 1.42 3.70 -3.29
CA HIS A 246 -0.04 3.60 -3.35
C HIS A 246 -0.69 4.68 -4.25
N TYR A 247 0.07 5.70 -4.61
CA TYR A 247 -0.38 6.86 -5.41
C TYR A 247 0.04 6.72 -6.87
N VAL A 248 -0.16 5.54 -7.44
CA VAL A 248 0.07 5.33 -8.88
C VAL A 248 -1.21 5.58 -9.65
N THR A 249 -1.07 6.24 -10.80
CA THR A 249 -2.16 6.47 -11.74
C THR A 249 -1.63 6.37 -13.17
N SER A 250 -2.51 6.12 -14.13
CA SER A 250 -2.12 6.05 -15.53
C SER A 250 -1.65 7.43 -16.03
N ARG A 251 -0.79 7.42 -17.06
CA ARG A 251 -0.33 8.65 -17.70
C ARG A 251 -1.50 9.49 -18.24
N GLU A 252 -2.49 8.85 -18.84
CA GLU A 252 -3.69 9.52 -19.37
C GLU A 252 -4.48 10.25 -18.28
N ASN A 253 -4.63 9.63 -17.12
CA ASN A 253 -5.29 10.26 -15.97
C ASN A 253 -4.48 11.44 -15.43
N LEU A 254 -3.15 11.33 -15.41
CA LEU A 254 -2.27 12.40 -14.96
C LEU A 254 -2.31 13.59 -15.94
N ASP A 255 -2.22 13.33 -17.24
CA ASP A 255 -2.27 14.37 -18.26
C ASP A 255 -3.62 15.12 -18.22
N ARG A 256 -4.73 14.39 -18.06
CA ARG A 256 -6.06 14.98 -17.85
C ARG A 256 -6.13 15.81 -16.58
N ALA A 257 -5.63 15.30 -15.45
CA ALA A 257 -5.61 16.03 -14.19
C ALA A 257 -4.77 17.32 -14.28
N MET A 258 -3.66 17.31 -15.01
CA MET A 258 -2.87 18.53 -15.26
C MET A 258 -3.64 19.58 -16.04
N GLU A 259 -4.42 19.19 -17.07
CA GLU A 259 -5.26 20.13 -17.80
C GLU A 259 -6.41 20.66 -16.93
N ASP A 260 -7.07 19.81 -16.15
CA ASP A 260 -8.14 20.24 -15.23
C ASP A 260 -7.60 21.23 -14.19
N ILE A 261 -6.40 21.00 -13.63
CA ILE A 261 -5.75 21.92 -12.69
C ILE A 261 -5.42 23.26 -13.34
N LYS A 262 -4.98 23.30 -14.61
CA LYS A 262 -4.73 24.56 -15.33
C LYS A 262 -5.99 25.38 -15.49
N VAL A 263 -7.11 24.74 -15.82
CA VAL A 263 -8.42 25.40 -15.95
C VAL A 263 -8.87 25.96 -14.61
N GLU A 264 -8.83 25.16 -13.54
CA GLU A 264 -9.18 25.58 -12.17
C GLU A 264 -8.30 26.74 -11.69
N LEU A 265 -7.00 26.69 -11.96
CA LEU A 265 -6.06 27.77 -11.63
C LEU A 265 -6.45 29.09 -12.33
N ALA A 266 -6.77 29.02 -13.61
CA ALA A 266 -7.18 30.22 -14.37
C ALA A 266 -8.47 30.85 -13.79
N GLU A 267 -9.48 30.03 -13.50
CA GLU A 267 -10.73 30.47 -12.87
C GLU A 267 -10.49 31.09 -11.49
N ARG A 268 -9.60 30.45 -10.70
CA ARG A 268 -9.26 30.94 -9.36
C ARG A 268 -8.50 32.26 -9.38
N LEU A 269 -7.58 32.43 -10.31
CA LEU A 269 -6.84 33.68 -10.49
C LEU A 269 -7.78 34.81 -10.93
N GLU A 270 -8.73 34.56 -11.83
CA GLU A 270 -9.76 35.54 -12.23
C GLU A 270 -10.64 35.94 -11.04
N TYR A 271 -11.08 34.97 -10.24
CA TYR A 271 -11.82 35.25 -9.01
C TYR A 271 -11.02 36.12 -8.02
N LEU A 272 -9.76 35.81 -7.77
CA LEU A 272 -8.92 36.56 -6.82
C LEU A 272 -8.68 38.00 -7.33
N ASN A 273 -8.41 38.18 -8.61
CA ASN A 273 -8.20 39.50 -9.22
C ASN A 273 -9.47 40.35 -9.19
N SER A 274 -10.64 39.79 -9.50
CA SER A 274 -11.93 40.51 -9.48
C SER A 274 -12.36 40.92 -8.06
N HIS A 275 -11.85 40.24 -7.01
CA HIS A 275 -12.12 40.58 -5.63
C HIS A 275 -11.00 41.38 -4.95
N ASN A 276 -10.09 41.98 -5.70
CA ASN A 276 -8.93 42.76 -5.23
C ASN A 276 -7.99 41.98 -4.29
N LYS A 277 -7.93 40.67 -4.43
CA LYS A 277 -7.02 39.77 -3.69
C LYS A 277 -5.72 39.58 -4.49
N LEU A 278 -5.06 40.68 -4.82
CA LEU A 278 -3.93 40.71 -5.75
C LEU A 278 -2.71 39.94 -5.18
N LEU A 279 -2.49 39.98 -3.87
CA LEU A 279 -1.36 39.30 -3.22
C LEU A 279 -1.53 37.77 -3.28
N GLU A 280 -2.74 37.31 -3.02
CA GLU A 280 -3.07 35.89 -3.10
C GLU A 280 -2.93 35.38 -4.55
N ALA A 281 -3.40 36.15 -5.53
CA ALA A 281 -3.24 35.79 -6.95
C ALA A 281 -1.78 35.72 -7.35
N GLN A 282 -0.97 36.74 -6.99
CA GLN A 282 0.47 36.79 -7.26
C GLN A 282 1.25 35.64 -6.66
N ARG A 283 0.81 35.10 -5.51
CA ARG A 283 1.47 33.96 -4.85
C ARG A 283 1.00 32.62 -5.38
N LEU A 284 -0.27 32.47 -5.73
CA LEU A 284 -0.84 31.21 -6.19
C LEU A 284 -0.24 30.76 -7.54
N GLU A 285 -0.11 31.69 -8.49
CA GLU A 285 0.35 31.38 -9.84
C GLU A 285 1.76 30.75 -9.88
N PRO A 286 2.81 31.37 -9.28
CA PRO A 286 4.16 30.82 -9.37
C PRO A 286 4.37 29.54 -8.52
N VAL A 287 3.52 29.27 -7.54
CA VAL A 287 3.58 28.00 -6.77
C VAL A 287 2.99 26.85 -7.57
N SER A 288 1.92 27.08 -8.34
CA SER A 288 1.22 26.02 -9.07
C SER A 288 2.02 25.47 -10.26
N TYR A 289 2.67 26.32 -11.04
CA TYR A 289 3.39 25.91 -12.26
C TYR A 289 4.58 24.95 -12.01
N PRO A 290 5.46 25.14 -11.00
CA PRO A 290 6.53 24.20 -10.73
C PRO A 290 6.04 22.80 -10.36
N HIS A 291 4.94 22.72 -9.61
CA HIS A 291 4.34 21.42 -9.27
C HIS A 291 3.80 20.69 -10.50
N LEU A 292 3.14 21.38 -11.42
CA LEU A 292 2.70 20.80 -12.69
C LEU A 292 3.89 20.32 -13.54
N ARG A 293 4.98 21.13 -13.63
CA ARG A 293 6.19 20.77 -14.38
C ARG A 293 6.98 19.63 -13.75
N ALA A 294 6.97 19.47 -12.44
CA ALA A 294 7.65 18.36 -11.78
C ALA A 294 7.12 16.99 -12.26
N HIS A 295 5.83 16.91 -12.56
CA HIS A 295 5.22 15.71 -13.13
C HIS A 295 5.58 15.48 -14.61
N GLU A 296 5.94 16.54 -15.35
CA GLU A 296 6.39 16.43 -16.76
C GLU A 296 7.87 15.97 -16.84
N THR A 297 8.74 16.49 -15.94
CA THR A 297 10.20 16.29 -16.01
C THR A 297 10.71 15.05 -15.31
N GLY A 298 10.06 14.59 -14.25
CA GLY A 298 10.46 13.38 -13.50
C GLY A 298 10.39 12.07 -14.30
N ARG A 299 9.81 12.11 -15.51
CA ARG A 299 9.61 10.94 -16.38
C ARG A 299 10.57 10.83 -17.56
N ASN A 300 11.41 11.84 -17.80
CA ASN A 300 12.35 11.85 -18.94
C ASN A 300 13.77 11.37 -18.56
N LEU A 301 13.98 10.91 -17.34
CA LEU A 301 15.26 10.40 -16.85
C LEU A 301 15.23 8.86 -16.78
N VAL A 302 15.11 8.21 -17.97
CA VAL A 302 15.36 6.78 -18.14
C VAL A 302 16.57 6.59 -19.02
#